data_1c6924297739d636174f759ffac5384b
#
_entry.id   1c6924297739d636174f759ffac5384b
#
_cell.length_a   1.000
_cell.length_b   1.000
_cell.length_c   1.000
_cell.angle_alpha   90.00
_cell.angle_beta   90.00
_cell.angle_gamma   90.00
#
_symmetry.space_group_name_H-M   'P 1'
#
loop_
_entity.id
_entity.type
_entity.pdbx_description
1 polymer ?
#
loop_
_entity_poly.entity_id
_entity_poly.type
_entity_poly.pdbx_seq_one_letter_code
_entity_poly.pdbx_strand_id
1 'polypeptide(L)'
;MKSISHAKYAKASMQERFSKFPFLKFHIPRVSASRNRGAHFEFTNQILPFPLNPLTPRRPMAAFTLIELLAVITVIGILAGLTLGAAGAVRRHGASSTAKAEVAALQAACDRYYADNNTYPLGTASPTTVTAPAGATNLFTNLLGSATLTAAPNSKRYFEPKPAMVFTNTSPNYFIDPWGYAYGYNSDGTNAPLIWSTAGQTTSGGTNKWITSWPKM
;
A
#
# COMPACT_ATOMS: atom_id res chain seq x y z
N MET A 1 -6.58 45.32 12.29
CA MET A 1 -7.43 45.51 11.08
C MET A 1 -6.82 44.79 9.90
N LYS A 2 -7.61 44.03 9.23
CA LYS A 2 -7.58 43.27 7.97
C LYS A 2 -7.24 41.79 8.09
N SER A 3 -8.27 41.02 8.46
CA SER A 3 -8.58 39.69 7.96
C SER A 3 -9.11 39.83 6.52
N ILE A 4 -8.84 38.88 5.65
CA ILE A 4 -9.69 38.38 4.55
C ILE A 4 -8.76 37.70 3.51
N SER A 5 -9.13 36.47 3.18
CA SER A 5 -8.99 35.79 1.90
C SER A 5 -8.00 34.63 1.79
N HIS A 6 -8.42 33.47 2.31
CA HIS A 6 -7.89 32.17 1.88
C HIS A 6 -8.99 31.12 1.51
N ALA A 7 -10.15 31.59 1.03
CA ALA A 7 -11.29 30.74 0.69
C ALA A 7 -11.59 30.63 -0.81
N LYS A 8 -10.69 30.99 -1.72
CA LYS A 8 -10.98 31.03 -3.17
C LYS A 8 -10.23 29.98 -4.04
N TYR A 9 -9.33 29.19 -3.49
CA TYR A 9 -8.55 28.23 -4.32
C TYR A 9 -8.99 26.76 -4.24
N ALA A 10 -10.00 26.43 -3.44
CA ALA A 10 -10.44 25.02 -3.29
C ALA A 10 -11.57 24.57 -4.23
N LYS A 11 -12.09 25.43 -5.12
CA LYS A 11 -13.24 25.10 -5.99
C LYS A 11 -12.90 24.83 -7.46
N ALA A 12 -11.67 25.04 -7.90
CA ALA A 12 -11.29 24.91 -9.32
C ALA A 12 -10.75 23.52 -9.74
N SER A 13 -10.41 22.63 -8.82
CA SER A 13 -9.76 21.37 -9.16
C SER A 13 -10.69 20.16 -9.32
N MET A 14 -12.00 20.30 -9.07
CA MET A 14 -12.95 19.18 -9.14
C MET A 14 -13.72 19.07 -10.45
N GLN A 15 -13.64 20.07 -11.32
CA GLN A 15 -14.43 20.12 -12.58
C GLN A 15 -13.69 19.56 -13.80
N GLU A 16 -12.36 19.34 -13.72
CA GLU A 16 -11.58 18.87 -14.88
C GLU A 16 -11.46 17.35 -15.02
N ARG A 17 -11.95 16.56 -14.07
CA ARG A 17 -11.82 15.10 -14.11
C ARG A 17 -12.95 14.35 -14.84
N PHE A 18 -14.01 15.03 -15.29
CA PHE A 18 -15.17 14.38 -15.92
C PHE A 18 -15.27 14.55 -17.45
N SER A 19 -14.27 15.14 -18.13
CA SER A 19 -14.37 15.40 -19.58
C SER A 19 -13.77 14.33 -20.51
N LYS A 20 -13.40 13.15 -20.01
CA LYS A 20 -12.73 12.10 -20.82
C LYS A 20 -13.53 10.80 -21.02
N PHE A 21 -14.85 10.82 -20.92
CA PHE A 21 -15.67 9.71 -21.40
C PHE A 21 -16.32 10.08 -22.72
N PRO A 22 -16.03 9.40 -23.83
CA PRO A 22 -16.74 9.62 -25.09
C PRO A 22 -18.16 9.08 -24.94
N PHE A 23 -19.14 9.99 -24.97
CA PHE A 23 -20.55 9.66 -25.07
C PHE A 23 -20.79 8.80 -26.32
N LEU A 24 -21.23 7.57 -26.14
CA LEU A 24 -21.80 6.76 -27.20
C LEU A 24 -23.06 7.48 -27.71
N LYS A 25 -22.97 8.08 -28.90
CA LYS A 25 -24.12 8.61 -29.61
C LYS A 25 -25.00 7.46 -30.06
N PHE A 26 -26.05 7.18 -29.34
CA PHE A 26 -27.16 6.35 -29.84
C PHE A 26 -27.82 7.08 -31.00
N HIS A 27 -27.62 6.57 -32.19
CA HIS A 27 -28.27 7.05 -33.40
C HIS A 27 -29.71 6.43 -33.48
N ILE A 28 -30.73 7.19 -33.08
CA ILE A 28 -32.12 6.78 -33.24
C ILE A 28 -32.50 7.17 -34.66
N PRO A 29 -32.88 6.22 -35.57
CA PRO A 29 -33.35 6.57 -36.89
C PRO A 29 -34.71 7.27 -36.79
N ARG A 30 -34.80 8.50 -37.29
CA ARG A 30 -36.02 9.23 -37.45
C ARG A 30 -36.90 8.53 -38.48
N VAL A 31 -37.97 7.90 -38.07
CA VAL A 31 -39.04 7.44 -38.96
C VAL A 31 -39.79 8.67 -39.46
N SER A 32 -39.58 8.99 -40.73
CA SER A 32 -40.34 10.03 -41.43
C SER A 32 -41.74 9.48 -41.78
N ALA A 33 -42.77 9.98 -41.13
CA ALA A 33 -44.15 9.68 -41.50
C ALA A 33 -44.51 10.45 -42.77
N SER A 34 -44.42 9.80 -43.90
CA SER A 34 -45.01 10.30 -45.17
C SER A 34 -46.53 10.08 -45.14
N ARG A 35 -47.23 11.18 -45.08
CA ARG A 35 -48.70 11.21 -45.18
C ARG A 35 -49.07 11.06 -46.67
N ASN A 36 -49.34 9.83 -47.11
CA ASN A 36 -49.91 9.61 -48.44
C ASN A 36 -51.37 9.19 -48.31
N ARG A 37 -52.23 9.96 -49.01
CA ARG A 37 -53.69 9.78 -49.05
C ARG A 37 -54.04 8.69 -50.03
N GLY A 38 -54.90 7.79 -49.64
CA GLY A 38 -55.76 7.00 -50.53
C GLY A 38 -55.05 5.85 -51.22
N ALA A 39 -54.98 4.73 -50.54
CA ALA A 39 -54.83 3.43 -51.20
C ALA A 39 -55.87 2.48 -50.60
N HIS A 40 -56.78 2.05 -51.44
CA HIS A 40 -57.72 0.94 -51.19
C HIS A 40 -56.83 -0.31 -50.86
N PHE A 41 -56.98 -0.80 -49.67
CA PHE A 41 -56.40 -2.08 -49.31
C PHE A 41 -57.37 -3.21 -49.70
N GLU A 42 -57.16 -3.83 -50.84
CA GLU A 42 -57.74 -5.15 -51.09
C GLU A 42 -57.01 -6.19 -50.24
N PHE A 43 -57.73 -6.76 -49.27
CA PHE A 43 -57.27 -7.92 -48.54
C PHE A 43 -57.35 -9.15 -49.42
N THR A 44 -56.33 -9.41 -50.24
CA THR A 44 -56.13 -10.72 -50.82
C THR A 44 -55.65 -11.66 -49.72
N ASN A 45 -56.48 -12.62 -49.36
CA ASN A 45 -56.23 -13.64 -48.36
C ASN A 45 -55.22 -14.67 -48.92
N GLN A 46 -53.96 -14.25 -49.09
CA GLN A 46 -52.88 -15.15 -49.40
C GLN A 46 -52.38 -15.80 -48.11
N ILE A 47 -52.89 -16.99 -47.88
CA ILE A 47 -52.33 -17.92 -46.87
C ILE A 47 -50.94 -18.37 -47.41
N LEU A 48 -49.91 -17.63 -47.05
CA LEU A 48 -48.54 -18.09 -47.29
C LEU A 48 -48.31 -19.33 -46.40
N PRO A 49 -47.94 -20.46 -46.95
CA PRO A 49 -47.52 -21.60 -46.12
C PRO A 49 -46.26 -21.20 -45.36
N PHE A 50 -46.38 -20.96 -44.05
CA PHE A 50 -45.22 -20.83 -43.19
C PHE A 50 -44.42 -22.13 -43.29
N PRO A 51 -43.14 -22.12 -43.73
CA PRO A 51 -42.32 -23.31 -43.63
C PRO A 51 -42.21 -23.67 -42.15
N LEU A 52 -42.72 -24.84 -41.78
CA LEU A 52 -42.53 -25.43 -40.47
C LEU A 52 -41.00 -25.62 -40.32
N ASN A 53 -40.37 -24.67 -39.67
CA ASN A 53 -38.96 -24.76 -39.34
C ASN A 53 -38.77 -26.04 -38.48
N PRO A 54 -37.97 -27.02 -38.91
CA PRO A 54 -37.75 -28.24 -38.15
C PRO A 54 -37.25 -27.80 -36.76
N LEU A 55 -37.96 -28.25 -35.72
CA LEU A 55 -37.62 -28.01 -34.31
C LEU A 55 -36.15 -28.49 -34.14
N THR A 56 -35.23 -27.54 -34.13
CA THR A 56 -33.85 -27.84 -33.78
C THR A 56 -33.85 -28.45 -32.38
N PRO A 57 -33.31 -29.65 -32.19
CA PRO A 57 -33.30 -30.28 -30.89
C PRO A 57 -32.57 -29.35 -29.93
N ARG A 58 -33.28 -28.81 -28.94
CA ARG A 58 -32.67 -28.04 -27.85
C ARG A 58 -31.67 -28.96 -27.17
N ARG A 59 -30.39 -28.63 -27.25
CA ARG A 59 -29.36 -29.32 -26.48
C ARG A 59 -29.78 -29.28 -25.02
N PRO A 60 -29.81 -30.41 -24.31
CA PRO A 60 -30.12 -30.42 -22.89
C PRO A 60 -29.09 -29.52 -22.20
N MET A 61 -29.54 -28.42 -21.58
CA MET A 61 -28.71 -27.64 -20.67
C MET A 61 -28.47 -28.53 -19.47
N ALA A 62 -27.22 -28.92 -19.26
CA ALA A 62 -26.81 -29.63 -18.05
C ALA A 62 -27.15 -28.69 -16.85
N ALA A 63 -28.15 -29.06 -16.09
CA ALA A 63 -28.50 -28.36 -14.85
C ALA A 63 -27.51 -28.81 -13.77
N PHE A 64 -26.91 -27.87 -13.09
CA PHE A 64 -26.03 -28.14 -11.94
C PHE A 64 -26.85 -28.78 -10.81
N THR A 65 -26.33 -29.83 -10.21
CA THR A 65 -26.97 -30.44 -9.07
C THR A 65 -26.66 -29.65 -7.79
N LEU A 66 -27.61 -29.66 -6.85
CA LEU A 66 -27.43 -28.95 -5.57
C LEU A 66 -26.22 -29.52 -4.80
N ILE A 67 -25.95 -30.80 -4.93
CA ILE A 67 -24.80 -31.45 -4.27
C ILE A 67 -23.45 -31.00 -4.88
N GLU A 68 -23.37 -30.77 -6.19
CA GLU A 68 -22.15 -30.25 -6.82
C GLU A 68 -21.85 -28.85 -6.32
N LEU A 69 -22.87 -28.00 -6.19
CA LEU A 69 -22.68 -26.65 -5.65
C LEU A 69 -22.22 -26.72 -4.18
N LEU A 70 -22.85 -27.56 -3.37
CA LEU A 70 -22.51 -27.72 -1.96
C LEU A 70 -21.09 -28.26 -1.77
N ALA A 71 -20.67 -29.23 -2.60
CA ALA A 71 -19.30 -29.73 -2.57
C ALA A 71 -18.25 -28.65 -2.87
N VAL A 72 -18.51 -27.82 -3.87
CA VAL A 72 -17.60 -26.75 -4.24
C VAL A 72 -17.47 -25.70 -3.13
N ILE A 73 -18.57 -25.23 -2.55
CA ILE A 73 -18.51 -24.22 -1.48
C ILE A 73 -17.86 -24.78 -0.20
N THR A 74 -18.00 -26.06 0.11
CA THR A 74 -17.32 -26.67 1.26
C THR A 74 -15.80 -26.71 1.05
N VAL A 75 -15.33 -27.09 -0.13
CA VAL A 75 -13.90 -27.10 -0.45
C VAL A 75 -13.32 -25.69 -0.40
N ILE A 76 -14.01 -24.70 -1.02
CA ILE A 76 -13.59 -23.30 -0.97
C ILE A 76 -13.56 -22.79 0.47
N GLY A 77 -14.54 -23.13 1.29
CA GLY A 77 -14.60 -22.75 2.70
C GLY A 77 -13.41 -23.28 3.51
N ILE A 78 -13.05 -24.55 3.32
CA ILE A 78 -11.88 -25.16 3.97
C ILE A 78 -10.57 -24.46 3.52
N LEU A 79 -10.38 -24.29 2.22
CA LEU A 79 -9.19 -23.63 1.68
C LEU A 79 -9.07 -22.18 2.15
N ALA A 80 -10.17 -21.43 2.15
CA ALA A 80 -10.20 -20.07 2.66
C ALA A 80 -9.85 -20.00 4.16
N GLY A 81 -10.38 -20.92 4.97
CA GLY A 81 -10.06 -21.00 6.39
C GLY A 81 -8.57 -21.24 6.67
N LEU A 82 -7.95 -22.15 5.92
CA LEU A 82 -6.52 -22.44 6.05
C LEU A 82 -5.65 -21.25 5.61
N THR A 83 -6.00 -20.58 4.52
CA THR A 83 -5.22 -19.43 4.01
C THR A 83 -5.29 -18.23 4.94
N LEU A 84 -6.45 -17.93 5.53
CA LEU A 84 -6.61 -16.84 6.49
C LEU A 84 -5.79 -17.08 7.77
N GLY A 85 -5.73 -18.32 8.26
CA GLY A 85 -4.93 -18.69 9.43
C GLY A 85 -3.43 -18.50 9.21
N ALA A 86 -2.91 -18.83 8.03
CA ALA A 86 -1.49 -18.74 7.70
C ALA A 86 -1.02 -17.29 7.45
N ALA A 87 -1.88 -16.40 6.93
CA ALA A 87 -1.51 -15.05 6.50
C ALA A 87 -0.90 -14.19 7.62
N GLY A 88 -1.38 -14.34 8.86
CA GLY A 88 -0.86 -13.61 10.02
C GLY A 88 0.58 -13.99 10.38
N ALA A 89 0.90 -15.28 10.33
CA ALA A 89 2.25 -15.78 10.61
C ALA A 89 3.25 -15.32 9.55
N VAL A 90 2.89 -15.40 8.27
CA VAL A 90 3.72 -14.96 7.15
C VAL A 90 4.06 -13.47 7.25
N ARG A 91 3.06 -12.62 7.56
CA ARG A 91 3.30 -11.18 7.74
C ARG A 91 4.27 -10.88 8.88
N ARG A 92 4.15 -11.57 10.03
CA ARG A 92 5.08 -11.38 11.16
C ARG A 92 6.49 -11.82 10.81
N HIS A 93 6.65 -12.95 10.14
CA HIS A 93 7.96 -13.41 9.68
C HIS A 93 8.56 -12.45 8.66
N GLY A 94 7.78 -11.96 7.70
CA GLY A 94 8.23 -10.96 6.72
C GLY A 94 8.70 -9.68 7.39
N ALA A 95 7.90 -9.11 8.31
CA ALA A 95 8.27 -7.92 9.06
C ALA A 95 9.56 -8.12 9.89
N SER A 96 9.72 -9.28 10.54
CA SER A 96 10.94 -9.59 11.31
C SER A 96 12.17 -9.70 10.41
N SER A 97 12.06 -10.36 9.26
CA SER A 97 13.16 -10.45 8.28
C SER A 97 13.54 -9.08 7.72
N THR A 98 12.56 -8.25 7.41
CA THR A 98 12.78 -6.89 6.95
C THR A 98 13.50 -6.07 8.01
N ALA A 99 13.04 -6.08 9.26
CA ALA A 99 13.69 -5.34 10.35
C ALA A 99 15.13 -5.79 10.59
N LYS A 100 15.42 -7.09 10.52
CA LYS A 100 16.81 -7.59 10.62
C LYS A 100 17.69 -7.05 9.51
N ALA A 101 17.21 -7.05 8.28
CA ALA A 101 17.95 -6.50 7.14
C ALA A 101 18.17 -4.98 7.28
N GLU A 102 17.16 -4.26 7.77
CA GLU A 102 17.24 -2.81 7.98
C GLU A 102 18.22 -2.45 9.11
N VAL A 103 18.21 -3.18 10.24
CA VAL A 103 19.20 -3.00 11.32
C VAL A 103 20.62 -3.23 10.80
N ALA A 104 20.84 -4.30 10.02
CA ALA A 104 22.15 -4.57 9.43
C ALA A 104 22.57 -3.48 8.42
N ALA A 105 21.63 -2.97 7.64
CA ALA A 105 21.91 -1.89 6.69
C ALA A 105 22.23 -0.56 7.38
N LEU A 106 21.55 -0.23 8.49
CA LEU A 106 21.84 0.93 9.31
C LEU A 106 23.22 0.80 9.98
N GLN A 107 23.58 -0.40 10.47
CA GLN A 107 24.90 -0.65 11.03
C GLN A 107 25.98 -0.42 9.98
N ALA A 108 25.86 -1.00 8.80
CA ALA A 108 26.80 -0.81 7.71
C ALA A 108 26.89 0.67 7.25
N ALA A 109 25.82 1.43 7.36
CA ALA A 109 25.85 2.88 7.10
C ALA A 109 26.59 3.66 8.18
N CYS A 110 26.43 3.27 9.45
CA CYS A 110 27.21 3.82 10.55
C CYS A 110 28.72 3.52 10.40
N ASP A 111 29.08 2.32 9.95
CA ASP A 111 30.48 1.95 9.71
C ASP A 111 31.10 2.78 8.58
N ARG A 112 30.33 3.08 7.52
CA ARG A 112 30.76 4.00 6.45
C ARG A 112 30.94 5.42 6.97
N TYR A 113 30.02 5.88 7.82
CA TYR A 113 30.14 7.19 8.46
C TYR A 113 31.41 7.26 9.32
N TYR A 114 31.69 6.21 10.11
CA TYR A 114 32.87 6.10 10.95
C TYR A 114 34.17 6.13 10.12
N ALA A 115 34.18 5.44 8.99
CA ALA A 115 35.36 5.42 8.11
C ALA A 115 35.78 6.79 7.60
N ASP A 116 34.77 7.69 7.38
CA ASP A 116 35.04 9.05 6.90
C ASP A 116 35.27 10.06 8.04
N ASN A 117 34.57 9.90 9.17
CA ASN A 117 34.54 10.92 10.24
C ASN A 117 35.37 10.48 11.50
N ASN A 118 35.85 9.24 11.53
CA ASN A 118 36.56 8.64 12.68
C ASN A 118 35.77 8.65 14.00
N THR A 119 34.44 8.75 13.89
CA THR A 119 33.47 8.71 14.99
C THR A 119 32.12 8.22 14.49
N TYR A 120 31.37 7.51 15.31
CA TYR A 120 29.98 7.17 15.00
C TYR A 120 29.04 8.35 15.25
N PRO A 121 27.87 8.44 14.56
CA PRO A 121 26.85 9.41 14.93
C PRO A 121 26.48 9.28 16.41
N LEU A 122 26.42 10.38 17.16
CA LEU A 122 26.07 10.35 18.58
C LEU A 122 24.59 10.00 18.77
N GLY A 123 24.28 9.18 19.76
CA GLY A 123 22.92 8.78 20.09
C GLY A 123 22.76 8.45 21.56
N THR A 124 21.66 8.93 22.18
CA THR A 124 21.44 8.86 23.62
C THR A 124 20.24 7.98 24.03
N ALA A 125 19.64 7.21 23.11
CA ALA A 125 18.53 6.34 23.46
C ALA A 125 18.98 5.21 24.40
N SER A 126 18.26 5.02 25.50
CA SER A 126 18.52 3.87 26.36
C SER A 126 17.97 2.58 25.74
N PRO A 127 18.72 1.47 25.70
CA PRO A 127 18.22 0.19 25.20
C PRO A 127 17.10 -0.44 26.04
N THR A 128 16.67 0.23 27.12
CA THR A 128 15.52 -0.17 27.94
C THR A 128 14.26 0.63 27.65
N THR A 129 14.32 1.71 26.87
CA THR A 129 13.18 2.59 26.59
C THR A 129 12.57 2.28 25.22
N VAL A 130 11.26 2.05 25.21
CA VAL A 130 10.45 1.72 24.01
C VAL A 130 10.07 2.98 23.22
N THR A 131 10.23 4.18 23.76
CA THR A 131 9.50 5.38 23.32
C THR A 131 10.34 6.56 22.84
N ALA A 132 11.65 6.46 22.68
CA ALA A 132 12.43 7.65 22.40
C ALA A 132 12.92 7.77 20.95
N PRO A 133 12.38 8.71 20.15
CA PRO A 133 12.96 9.04 18.85
C PRO A 133 14.28 9.84 18.94
N ALA A 134 14.73 10.24 20.14
CA ALA A 134 15.88 11.14 20.30
C ALA A 134 17.16 10.63 19.62
N GLY A 135 17.53 9.36 19.83
CA GLY A 135 18.68 8.75 19.11
C GLY A 135 18.40 8.55 17.63
N ALA A 136 17.17 8.23 17.26
CA ALA A 136 16.77 7.96 15.88
C ALA A 136 16.82 9.19 14.97
N THR A 137 16.50 10.37 15.48
CA THR A 137 16.61 11.63 14.71
C THR A 137 18.06 12.00 14.43
N ASN A 138 18.95 11.84 15.42
CA ASN A 138 20.38 12.08 15.23
C ASN A 138 20.98 11.09 14.22
N LEU A 139 20.62 9.81 14.32
CA LEU A 139 21.02 8.81 13.34
C LEU A 139 20.56 9.20 11.93
N PHE A 140 19.30 9.63 11.77
CA PHE A 140 18.75 10.04 10.50
C PHE A 140 19.52 11.22 9.89
N THR A 141 19.70 12.31 10.66
CA THR A 141 20.35 13.52 10.16
C THR A 141 21.79 13.29 9.78
N ASN A 142 22.53 12.48 10.54
CA ASN A 142 23.92 12.20 10.24
C ASN A 142 24.09 11.24 9.04
N LEU A 143 23.22 10.24 8.89
CA LEU A 143 23.33 9.30 7.78
C LEU A 143 22.81 9.86 6.45
N LEU A 144 21.82 10.76 6.49
CA LEU A 144 21.29 11.39 5.27
C LEU A 144 21.95 12.74 4.94
N GLY A 145 22.60 13.37 5.91
CA GLY A 145 23.13 14.71 5.77
C GLY A 145 22.05 15.78 5.68
N SER A 146 20.82 15.47 6.05
CA SER A 146 19.66 16.39 6.00
C SER A 146 18.67 16.08 7.11
N ALA A 147 17.87 17.08 7.53
CA ALA A 147 16.85 16.90 8.56
C ALA A 147 15.59 16.20 8.04
N THR A 148 15.35 16.21 6.73
CA THR A 148 14.17 15.60 6.11
C THR A 148 14.54 14.80 4.87
N LEU A 149 13.70 13.81 4.50
CA LEU A 149 13.93 12.96 3.34
C LEU A 149 13.97 13.75 2.02
N THR A 150 13.21 14.83 1.93
CA THR A 150 13.05 15.66 0.72
C THR A 150 14.03 16.82 0.62
N ALA A 151 14.70 17.18 1.72
CA ALA A 151 15.67 18.26 1.72
C ALA A 151 16.99 17.85 1.02
N ALA A 152 17.61 18.81 0.35
CA ALA A 152 18.95 18.62 -0.19
C ALA A 152 19.92 18.30 0.98
N PRO A 153 20.83 17.33 0.82
CA PRO A 153 21.80 17.02 1.87
C PRO A 153 22.80 18.15 2.03
N ASN A 154 23.07 18.54 3.27
CA ASN A 154 24.10 19.52 3.64
C ASN A 154 25.48 18.86 3.80
N SER A 155 25.53 17.52 3.87
CA SER A 155 26.74 16.73 4.00
C SER A 155 26.64 15.44 3.18
N LYS A 156 27.71 14.61 3.17
CA LYS A 156 27.71 13.33 2.50
C LYS A 156 26.58 12.44 2.99
N ARG A 157 25.86 11.78 2.08
CA ARG A 157 24.83 10.80 2.38
C ARG A 157 25.47 9.40 2.49
N TYR A 158 25.26 8.72 3.61
CA TYR A 158 25.79 7.39 3.89
C TYR A 158 24.75 6.30 3.75
N PHE A 159 23.46 6.68 3.75
CA PHE A 159 22.35 5.76 3.67
C PHE A 159 21.21 6.31 2.77
N GLU A 160 20.63 5.42 1.96
CA GLU A 160 19.45 5.74 1.15
C GLU A 160 18.27 4.89 1.63
N PRO A 161 17.38 5.45 2.46
CA PRO A 161 16.28 4.70 3.03
C PRO A 161 15.15 4.52 2.02
N LYS A 162 14.41 3.42 2.16
CA LYS A 162 13.10 3.28 1.52
C LYS A 162 12.11 4.29 2.15
N PRO A 163 11.19 4.89 1.38
CA PRO A 163 10.20 5.83 1.94
C PRO A 163 9.39 5.24 3.10
N ALA A 164 9.06 3.95 3.05
CA ALA A 164 8.33 3.25 4.10
C ALA A 164 9.11 3.10 5.42
N MET A 165 10.43 3.30 5.41
CA MET A 165 11.31 3.21 6.56
C MET A 165 11.48 4.56 7.28
N VAL A 166 10.82 5.63 6.80
CA VAL A 166 11.01 6.99 7.31
C VAL A 166 9.70 7.58 7.81
N PHE A 167 9.71 8.07 9.02
CA PHE A 167 8.62 8.89 9.56
C PHE A 167 8.85 10.36 9.17
N THR A 168 7.96 10.90 8.34
CA THR A 168 8.12 12.22 7.69
C THR A 168 7.29 13.34 8.32
N ASN A 169 6.43 13.02 9.31
CA ASN A 169 5.54 14.01 9.92
C ASN A 169 6.21 14.89 10.98
N THR A 170 7.53 14.74 11.17
CA THR A 170 8.33 15.53 12.12
C THR A 170 9.56 16.11 11.43
N SER A 171 10.13 17.14 12.02
CA SER A 171 11.43 17.67 11.61
C SER A 171 12.32 17.83 12.86
N PRO A 172 13.43 17.08 12.94
CA PRO A 172 13.97 16.12 11.97
C PRO A 172 13.09 14.85 11.81
N ASN A 173 13.18 14.22 10.63
CA ASN A 173 12.62 12.88 10.39
C ASN A 173 13.42 11.83 11.18
N TYR A 174 12.86 10.59 11.27
CA TYR A 174 13.57 9.46 11.87
C TYR A 174 13.19 8.15 11.19
N PHE A 175 14.01 7.12 11.39
CA PHE A 175 13.75 5.78 10.86
C PHE A 175 12.72 5.04 11.69
N ILE A 176 11.80 4.33 11.03
CA ILE A 176 10.79 3.47 11.64
C ILE A 176 10.94 2.03 11.16
N ASP A 177 10.59 1.11 12.03
CA ASP A 177 10.58 -0.31 11.77
C ASP A 177 9.28 -0.73 11.02
N PRO A 178 9.18 -1.99 10.52
CA PRO A 178 7.99 -2.49 9.81
C PRO A 178 6.69 -2.51 10.64
N TRP A 179 6.75 -2.28 11.93
CA TRP A 179 5.58 -2.13 12.82
C TRP A 179 5.25 -0.66 13.09
N GLY A 180 6.02 0.29 12.53
CA GLY A 180 5.78 1.74 12.65
C GLY A 180 6.41 2.38 13.90
N TYR A 181 7.28 1.69 14.61
CA TYR A 181 8.00 2.24 15.79
C TYR A 181 9.38 2.76 15.39
N ALA A 182 9.84 3.80 16.08
CA ALA A 182 11.17 4.33 15.85
C ALA A 182 12.25 3.27 16.13
N TYR A 183 13.27 3.19 15.27
CA TYR A 183 14.47 2.44 15.59
C TYR A 183 15.18 3.08 16.79
N GLY A 184 15.54 2.27 17.77
CA GLY A 184 16.38 2.73 18.87
C GLY A 184 17.83 2.84 18.42
N TYR A 185 18.52 3.88 18.88
CA TYR A 185 19.92 4.14 18.55
C TYR A 185 20.67 4.69 19.74
N ASN A 186 21.77 4.03 20.11
CA ASN A 186 22.69 4.49 21.14
C ASN A 186 24.14 4.39 20.64
N SER A 187 24.91 5.44 20.84
CA SER A 187 26.32 5.50 20.49
C SER A 187 27.03 6.59 21.27
N ASP A 188 28.19 6.27 21.78
CA ASP A 188 29.12 7.21 22.43
C ASP A 188 30.10 7.86 21.42
N GLY A 189 29.98 7.50 20.15
CA GLY A 189 30.86 7.96 19.09
C GLY A 189 32.14 7.13 18.86
N THR A 190 32.54 6.32 19.81
CA THR A 190 33.80 5.53 19.77
C THR A 190 33.57 4.05 19.56
N ASN A 191 32.61 3.49 20.26
CA ASN A 191 32.24 2.09 20.17
C ASN A 191 31.21 1.83 19.11
N ALA A 192 31.13 0.58 18.61
CA ALA A 192 30.10 0.17 17.66
C ALA A 192 28.71 0.49 18.20
N PRO A 193 27.83 1.14 17.40
CA PRO A 193 26.55 1.63 17.87
C PRO A 193 25.59 0.50 18.17
N LEU A 194 24.72 0.72 19.16
CA LEU A 194 23.60 -0.17 19.46
C LEU A 194 22.38 0.29 18.69
N ILE A 195 21.88 -0.56 17.79
CA ILE A 195 20.69 -0.31 16.96
C ILE A 195 19.67 -1.42 17.23
N TRP A 196 18.43 -1.06 17.46
CA TRP A 196 17.39 -2.07 17.72
C TRP A 196 16.01 -1.64 17.20
N SER A 197 15.20 -2.65 16.87
CA SER A 197 13.75 -2.54 16.71
C SER A 197 13.07 -3.22 17.88
N THR A 198 11.99 -2.64 18.36
CA THR A 198 11.17 -3.24 19.43
C THR A 198 10.30 -4.40 18.92
N ALA A 199 10.27 -4.66 17.61
CA ALA A 199 9.43 -5.66 16.95
C ALA A 199 7.93 -5.51 17.32
N GLY A 200 7.47 -4.28 17.45
CA GLY A 200 6.09 -3.95 17.82
C GLY A 200 5.78 -4.10 19.32
N GLN A 201 6.79 -4.33 20.17
CA GLN A 201 6.58 -4.38 21.63
C GLN A 201 6.51 -2.96 22.19
N THR A 202 5.51 -2.70 23.02
CA THR A 202 5.29 -1.39 23.68
C THR A 202 5.65 -1.40 25.17
N THR A 203 6.01 -2.57 25.71
CA THR A 203 6.36 -2.74 27.13
C THR A 203 7.81 -3.20 27.28
N SER A 204 8.49 -2.73 28.31
CA SER A 204 9.89 -3.05 28.63
C SER A 204 10.15 -4.55 28.91
N GLY A 205 9.12 -5.32 29.25
CA GLY A 205 9.25 -6.78 29.50
C GLY A 205 9.41 -7.64 28.26
N GLY A 206 9.36 -7.08 27.05
CA GLY A 206 9.41 -7.82 25.79
C GLY A 206 10.75 -7.84 25.07
N THR A 207 11.86 -7.50 25.75
CA THR A 207 13.18 -7.31 25.11
C THR A 207 13.74 -8.55 24.41
N ASN A 208 13.33 -9.75 24.80
CA ASN A 208 13.76 -10.99 24.12
C ASN A 208 13.27 -11.09 22.67
N LYS A 209 12.22 -10.35 22.29
CA LYS A 209 11.71 -10.30 20.92
C LYS A 209 12.31 -9.18 20.09
N TRP A 210 13.06 -8.29 20.70
CA TRP A 210 13.67 -7.18 19.98
C TRP A 210 14.68 -7.70 18.94
N ILE A 211 14.80 -6.97 17.86
CA ILE A 211 15.79 -7.22 16.82
C ILE A 211 16.92 -6.24 17.05
N THR A 212 18.10 -6.75 17.34
CA THR A 212 19.26 -5.96 17.82
C THR A 212 20.47 -6.14 16.89
N SER A 213 21.31 -5.13 16.80
CA SER A 213 22.60 -5.20 16.11
C SER A 213 23.67 -6.00 16.88
N TRP A 214 23.41 -6.29 18.15
CA TRP A 214 24.33 -7.08 19.02
C TRP A 214 23.74 -8.45 19.32
N PRO A 215 24.60 -9.44 19.65
CA PRO A 215 24.13 -10.77 20.04
C PRO A 215 23.33 -10.70 21.34
N LYS A 216 22.24 -11.44 21.39
CA LYS A 216 21.46 -11.60 22.62
C LYS A 216 22.19 -12.58 23.53
N MET A 217 22.38 -12.20 24.78
CA MET A 217 22.86 -13.10 25.82
C MET A 217 21.74 -14.03 26.29
#